data_2ba9f158a3f81e675cdc09ad2655141f
#
_entry.id   2ba9f158a3f81e675cdc09ad2655141f
#
_cell.length_a   1.000
_cell.length_b   1.000
_cell.length_c   1.000
_cell.angle_alpha   90.00
_cell.angle_beta   90.00
_cell.angle_gamma   90.00
#
_symmetry.space_group_name_H-M   'P 1'
#
loop_
_entity.id
_entity.type
_entity.pdbx_description
1 polymer ?
#
loop_
_entity_poly.entity_id
_entity_poly.type
_entity_poly.pdbx_seq_one_letter_code
_entity_poly.pdbx_strand_id
1 'polypeptide(L)'
;MSKIVCFGEVLWDVFPKHKKIGGAPLNVALRLQTFQNEVALISCLGDDKLGNELLLELQKHRISSLYIQKIKAYKTSTVSISLDKNGSASYFINHPCAWDNIKVNDKLNSLVKSSEAFIFGSLIARS
;
A
#
# COMPACT_ATOMS: atom_id res chain seq x y z
N MET A 1 23.94 2.65 -0.77
CA MET A 1 22.55 2.16 -0.60
C MET A 1 21.69 3.31 -0.10
N SER A 2 20.71 3.71 -0.90
CA SER A 2 19.83 4.82 -0.54
C SER A 2 18.67 4.34 0.31
N LYS A 3 18.25 5.17 1.28
CA LYS A 3 17.07 4.94 2.10
C LYS A 3 15.90 5.74 1.54
N ILE A 4 14.87 5.03 1.07
CA ILE A 4 13.74 5.61 0.38
C ILE A 4 12.45 5.25 1.11
N VAL A 5 11.60 6.26 1.33
CA VAL A 5 10.28 6.07 1.93
C VAL A 5 9.22 6.16 0.84
N CYS A 6 8.38 5.15 0.75
CA CYS A 6 7.18 5.17 -0.09
C CYS A 6 5.97 5.30 0.83
N PHE A 7 5.01 6.15 0.45
CA PHE A 7 3.88 6.52 1.29
C PHE A 7 2.59 6.48 0.48
N GLY A 8 1.60 5.78 0.99
CA GLY A 8 0.27 5.84 0.41
C GLY A 8 -0.47 4.51 0.42
N GLU A 9 -1.21 4.24 -0.65
CA GLU A 9 -2.11 3.11 -0.74
C GLU A 9 -1.39 1.77 -0.88
N VAL A 10 -1.89 0.80 -0.11
CA VAL A 10 -1.62 -0.62 -0.26
C VAL A 10 -2.96 -1.31 -0.31
N LEU A 11 -3.15 -2.19 -1.27
CA LEU A 11 -4.47 -2.75 -1.54
C LEU A 11 -4.37 -4.12 -2.22
N TRP A 12 -5.53 -4.75 -2.35
CA TRP A 12 -5.70 -5.92 -3.19
C TRP A 12 -6.36 -5.51 -4.50
N ASP A 13 -5.73 -5.85 -5.62
CA ASP A 13 -6.38 -5.85 -6.93
C ASP A 13 -7.15 -7.16 -7.05
N VAL A 14 -8.47 -7.09 -7.11
CA VAL A 14 -9.35 -8.25 -7.09
C VAL A 14 -9.90 -8.49 -8.48
N PHE A 15 -9.49 -9.60 -9.08
CA PHE A 15 -9.96 -10.08 -10.37
C PHE A 15 -11.03 -11.16 -10.15
N PRO A 16 -11.80 -11.57 -11.17
CA PRO A 16 -12.86 -12.55 -10.98
C PRO A 16 -12.40 -13.88 -10.37
N LYS A 17 -11.16 -14.31 -10.64
CA LYS A 17 -10.67 -15.64 -10.19
C LYS A 17 -9.45 -15.58 -9.29
N HIS A 18 -8.87 -14.40 -9.06
CA HIS A 18 -7.67 -14.27 -8.24
C HIS A 18 -7.54 -12.85 -7.71
N LYS A 19 -6.57 -12.62 -6.84
CA LYS A 19 -6.23 -11.29 -6.36
C LYS A 19 -4.72 -11.14 -6.30
N LYS A 20 -4.24 -9.89 -6.43
CA LYS A 20 -2.83 -9.53 -6.34
C LYS A 20 -2.68 -8.32 -5.44
N ILE A 21 -1.55 -8.25 -4.73
CA ILE A 21 -1.21 -7.03 -4.00
C ILE A 21 -0.94 -5.89 -4.99
N GLY A 22 -1.36 -4.69 -4.62
CA GLY A 22 -1.24 -3.53 -5.49
C GLY A 22 -1.16 -2.22 -4.72
N GLY A 23 -1.28 -1.15 -5.47
CA GLY A 23 -1.07 0.21 -5.01
C GLY A 23 0.23 0.76 -5.56
N ALA A 24 0.18 1.98 -6.10
CA ALA A 24 1.36 2.57 -6.74
C ALA A 24 2.56 2.65 -5.79
N PRO A 25 2.41 3.13 -4.54
CA PRO A 25 3.57 3.17 -3.63
C PRO A 25 4.17 1.80 -3.34
N LEU A 26 3.35 0.76 -3.22
CA LEU A 26 3.84 -0.60 -3.02
C LEU A 26 4.60 -1.09 -4.24
N ASN A 27 4.06 -0.88 -5.43
CA ASN A 27 4.71 -1.31 -6.67
C ASN A 27 6.07 -0.63 -6.84
N VAL A 28 6.16 0.66 -6.53
CA VAL A 28 7.43 1.40 -6.55
C VAL A 28 8.39 0.84 -5.51
N ALA A 29 7.91 0.58 -4.29
CA ALA A 29 8.74 0.03 -3.22
C ALA A 29 9.37 -1.30 -3.61
N LEU A 30 8.56 -2.21 -4.18
CA LEU A 30 9.03 -3.51 -4.63
C LEU A 30 10.11 -3.37 -5.71
N ARG A 31 9.92 -2.44 -6.64
CA ARG A 31 10.86 -2.21 -7.72
C ARG A 31 12.18 -1.62 -7.20
N LEU A 32 12.10 -0.61 -6.34
CA LEU A 32 13.29 0.02 -5.78
C LEU A 32 14.12 -0.96 -4.95
N GLN A 33 13.46 -1.90 -4.28
CA GLN A 33 14.14 -2.92 -3.49
C GLN A 33 14.97 -3.84 -4.38
N THR A 34 14.52 -4.11 -5.61
CA THR A 34 15.31 -4.93 -6.55
C THR A 34 16.61 -4.25 -6.97
N PHE A 35 16.71 -2.93 -6.84
CA PHE A 35 17.92 -2.16 -7.10
C PHE A 35 18.76 -1.95 -5.83
N GLN A 36 18.54 -2.79 -4.82
CA GLN A 36 19.31 -2.80 -3.57
C GLN A 36 19.17 -1.53 -2.73
N ASN A 37 18.08 -0.79 -2.88
CA ASN A 37 17.76 0.31 -1.99
C ASN A 37 17.17 -0.21 -0.68
N GLU A 38 17.38 0.52 0.41
CA GLU A 38 16.65 0.32 1.65
C GLU A 38 15.31 1.03 1.53
N VAL A 39 14.20 0.28 1.56
CA VAL A 39 12.88 0.84 1.32
C VAL A 39 12.00 0.65 2.55
N ALA A 40 11.36 1.74 2.99
CA ALA A 40 10.32 1.70 4.00
C ALA A 40 8.98 2.07 3.35
N LEU A 41 7.93 1.32 3.67
CA LEU A 41 6.60 1.56 3.17
C LEU A 41 5.70 2.02 4.32
N ILE A 42 5.16 3.23 4.20
CA ILE A 42 4.19 3.78 5.15
C ILE A 42 2.81 3.62 4.55
N SER A 43 1.94 2.88 5.24
CA SER A 43 0.56 2.69 4.82
C SER A 43 -0.30 2.31 6.02
N CYS A 44 -1.54 1.95 5.76
CA CYS A 44 -2.47 1.48 6.77
C CYS A 44 -3.37 0.40 6.20
N LEU A 45 -3.55 -0.67 6.96
CA LEU A 45 -4.42 -1.80 6.64
C LEU A 45 -5.54 -1.88 7.68
N GLY A 46 -6.65 -2.47 7.27
CA GLY A 46 -7.70 -2.83 8.20
C GLY A 46 -7.27 -3.99 9.10
N ASP A 47 -7.81 -4.03 10.31
CA ASP A 47 -7.68 -5.18 11.21
C ASP A 47 -8.71 -6.22 10.77
N ASP A 48 -8.45 -6.84 9.62
CA ASP A 48 -9.34 -7.80 8.97
C ASP A 48 -8.55 -8.89 8.25
N LYS A 49 -9.27 -9.86 7.70
CA LYS A 49 -8.65 -11.01 7.01
C LYS A 49 -7.79 -10.56 5.83
N LEU A 50 -8.30 -9.65 5.00
CA LEU A 50 -7.56 -9.16 3.85
C LEU A 50 -6.30 -8.41 4.26
N GLY A 51 -6.36 -7.65 5.34
CA GLY A 51 -5.20 -6.95 5.89
C GLY A 51 -4.14 -7.92 6.38
N ASN A 52 -4.55 -8.97 7.08
CA ASN A 52 -3.62 -9.99 7.57
C ASN A 52 -2.96 -10.74 6.41
N GLU A 53 -3.73 -11.09 5.40
CA GLU A 53 -3.20 -11.73 4.19
C GLU A 53 -2.21 -10.82 3.46
N LEU A 54 -2.52 -9.53 3.40
CA LEU A 54 -1.66 -8.56 2.73
C LEU A 54 -0.33 -8.41 3.46
N LEU A 55 -0.34 -8.38 4.80
CA LEU A 55 0.89 -8.35 5.58
C LEU A 55 1.77 -9.57 5.30
N LEU A 56 1.18 -10.76 5.17
CA LEU A 56 1.93 -11.96 4.84
C LEU A 56 2.59 -11.85 3.46
N GLU A 57 1.88 -11.29 2.49
CA GLU A 57 2.45 -11.07 1.16
C GLU A 57 3.61 -10.07 1.20
N LEU A 58 3.46 -8.98 1.94
CA LEU A 58 4.54 -8.00 2.11
C LEU A 58 5.79 -8.65 2.73
N GLN A 59 5.61 -9.50 3.73
CA GLN A 59 6.71 -10.23 4.37
C GLN A 59 7.41 -11.16 3.38
N LYS A 60 6.66 -11.84 2.52
CA LYS A 60 7.23 -12.68 1.46
C LYS A 60 8.12 -11.88 0.52
N HIS A 61 7.77 -10.64 0.26
CA HIS A 61 8.54 -9.73 -0.59
C HIS A 61 9.58 -8.92 0.20
N ARG A 62 9.80 -9.26 1.47
CA ARG A 62 10.77 -8.61 2.35
C ARG A 62 10.51 -7.12 2.58
N ILE A 63 9.26 -6.70 2.48
CA ILE A 63 8.83 -5.36 2.86
C ILE A 63 8.53 -5.39 4.36
N SER A 64 9.17 -4.51 5.13
CA SER A 64 8.95 -4.42 6.57
C SER A 64 7.54 -3.94 6.87
N SER A 65 6.88 -4.59 7.84
CA SER A 65 5.58 -4.17 8.35
C SER A 65 5.69 -3.09 9.44
N LEU A 66 6.90 -2.67 9.80
CA LEU A 66 7.15 -1.76 10.92
C LEU A 66 6.40 -0.43 10.79
N TYR A 67 6.22 0.06 9.58
CA TYR A 67 5.56 1.33 9.29
C TYR A 67 4.19 1.17 8.66
N ILE A 68 3.64 -0.03 8.71
CA ILE A 68 2.28 -0.32 8.24
C ILE A 68 1.36 -0.29 9.47
N GLN A 69 0.47 0.69 9.50
CA GLN A 69 -0.50 0.83 10.58
C GLN A 69 -1.65 -0.15 10.40
N LYS A 70 -2.32 -0.49 11.49
CA LYS A 70 -3.50 -1.35 11.47
C LYS A 70 -4.63 -0.64 12.19
N ILE A 71 -5.82 -0.59 11.58
CA ILE A 71 -6.97 0.16 12.09
C ILE A 71 -8.23 -0.70 12.02
N LYS A 72 -9.05 -0.63 13.09
CA LYS A 72 -10.32 -1.38 13.15
C LYS A 72 -11.47 -0.64 12.47
N ALA A 73 -11.42 0.68 12.45
CA ALA A 73 -12.53 1.51 12.00
C ALA A 73 -12.77 1.45 10.47
N TYR A 74 -11.76 1.07 9.70
CA TYR A 74 -11.84 1.05 8.25
C TYR A 74 -11.27 -0.25 7.67
N LYS A 75 -11.85 -0.69 6.57
CA LYS A 75 -11.46 -1.94 5.92
C LYS A 75 -10.18 -1.78 5.12
N THR A 76 -9.45 -2.87 4.96
CA THR A 76 -8.36 -2.96 4.00
C THR A 76 -8.90 -2.65 2.60
N SER A 77 -8.12 -1.88 1.84
CA SER A 77 -8.52 -1.43 0.52
C SER A 77 -8.52 -2.55 -0.50
N THR A 78 -9.52 -2.53 -1.36
CA THR A 78 -9.60 -3.42 -2.53
C THR A 78 -9.95 -2.59 -3.75
N VAL A 79 -9.42 -3.01 -4.90
CA VAL A 79 -9.84 -2.51 -6.21
C VAL A 79 -10.45 -3.69 -6.95
N SER A 80 -11.75 -3.61 -7.22
CA SER A 80 -12.43 -4.63 -8.02
C SER A 80 -12.23 -4.32 -9.49
N ILE A 81 -11.74 -5.29 -10.25
CA ILE A 81 -11.45 -5.16 -11.67
C ILE A 81 -12.39 -6.10 -12.42
N SER A 82 -13.20 -5.53 -13.31
CA SER A 82 -14.09 -6.29 -14.18
C SER A 82 -13.88 -5.88 -15.63
N LEU A 83 -14.11 -6.83 -16.52
CA LEU A 83 -14.02 -6.60 -17.97
C LEU A 83 -15.42 -6.67 -18.57
N ASP A 84 -15.73 -5.73 -19.48
CA ASP A 84 -16.96 -5.77 -20.24
C ASP A 84 -16.84 -6.69 -21.47
N LYS A 85 -17.89 -6.76 -22.29
CA LYS A 85 -17.94 -7.60 -23.49
C LYS A 85 -16.86 -7.22 -24.52
N ASN A 86 -16.37 -5.99 -24.48
CA ASN A 86 -15.38 -5.47 -25.42
C ASN A 86 -13.96 -5.53 -24.86
N GLY A 87 -13.78 -6.15 -23.68
CA GLY A 87 -12.48 -6.23 -23.01
C GLY A 87 -12.06 -4.96 -22.28
N SER A 88 -12.95 -3.96 -22.19
CA SER A 88 -12.67 -2.75 -21.43
C SER A 88 -12.72 -3.02 -19.92
N ALA A 89 -11.71 -2.54 -19.20
CA ALA A 89 -11.62 -2.72 -17.75
C ALA A 89 -12.41 -1.64 -17.02
N SER A 90 -13.16 -2.06 -16.00
CA SER A 90 -13.79 -1.18 -15.04
C SER A 90 -13.17 -1.40 -13.67
N TYR A 91 -12.92 -0.30 -12.95
CA TYR A 91 -12.26 -0.32 -11.67
C TYR A 91 -13.16 0.30 -10.61
N PHE A 92 -13.26 -0.35 -9.47
CA PHE A 92 -13.96 0.21 -8.33
C PHE A 92 -13.05 0.11 -7.10
N ILE A 93 -12.78 1.27 -6.48
CA ILE A 93 -11.99 1.35 -5.25
C ILE A 93 -12.88 1.88 -4.13
N ASN A 94 -12.91 1.17 -3.01
CA ASN A 94 -13.73 1.56 -1.87
C ASN A 94 -13.19 2.85 -1.21
N HIS A 95 -14.11 3.65 -0.64
CA HIS A 95 -13.79 4.90 0.05
C HIS A 95 -14.84 5.20 1.12
N PRO A 96 -14.45 5.57 2.36
CA PRO A 96 -13.08 5.56 2.85
C PRO A 96 -12.58 4.14 3.16
N CYS A 97 -11.27 3.97 3.18
CA CYS A 97 -10.67 2.70 3.58
C CYS A 97 -9.46 2.97 4.48
N ALA A 98 -8.76 1.89 4.86
CA ALA A 98 -7.70 2.00 5.87
C ALA A 98 -6.61 3.01 5.49
N TRP A 99 -6.08 2.96 4.27
CA TRP A 99 -4.98 3.85 3.89
C TRP A 99 -5.40 5.33 3.76
N ASP A 100 -6.69 5.64 3.68
CA ASP A 100 -7.18 7.03 3.78
C ASP A 100 -6.92 7.62 5.18
N ASN A 101 -6.60 6.78 6.15
CA ASN A 101 -6.55 7.13 7.58
C ASN A 101 -5.18 6.87 8.20
N ILE A 102 -4.11 7.06 7.44
CA ILE A 102 -2.74 6.98 7.96
C ILE A 102 -2.53 8.14 8.93
N LYS A 103 -2.08 7.82 10.16
CA LYS A 103 -1.85 8.85 11.18
C LYS A 103 -0.38 9.19 11.27
N VAL A 104 -0.09 10.49 11.33
CA VAL A 104 1.26 10.98 11.54
C VAL A 104 1.64 10.80 13.02
N ASN A 105 2.87 10.35 13.25
CA ASN A 105 3.44 10.22 14.60
C ASN A 105 4.94 10.46 14.56
N ASP A 106 5.59 10.49 15.73
CA ASP A 106 7.02 10.79 15.84
C ASP A 106 7.88 9.73 15.14
N LYS A 107 7.46 8.48 15.17
CA LYS A 107 8.15 7.38 14.49
C LYS A 107 8.21 7.61 12.99
N LEU A 108 7.10 8.01 12.37
CA LEU A 108 7.05 8.31 10.94
C LEU A 108 7.85 9.56 10.61
N ASN A 109 7.76 10.59 11.44
CA ASN A 109 8.54 11.83 11.25
C ASN A 109 10.04 11.54 11.27
N SER A 110 10.49 10.74 12.21
CA SER A 110 11.91 10.36 12.32
C SER A 110 12.36 9.57 11.11
N LEU A 111 11.53 8.64 10.64
CA LEU A 111 11.83 7.85 9.45
C LEU A 111 12.01 8.76 8.23
N VAL A 112 11.07 9.66 7.99
CA VAL A 112 11.09 10.55 6.83
C VAL A 112 12.32 11.47 6.88
N LYS A 113 12.62 12.03 8.06
CA LYS A 113 13.80 12.89 8.23
C LYS A 113 15.11 12.18 7.91
N SER A 114 15.18 10.87 8.18
CA SER A 114 16.40 10.09 7.94
C SER A 114 16.48 9.54 6.50
N SER A 115 15.45 9.73 5.69
CA SER A 115 15.41 9.21 4.33
C SER A 115 16.05 10.18 3.33
N GLU A 116 16.50 9.63 2.21
CA GLU A 116 17.06 10.40 1.10
C GLU A 116 15.99 10.80 0.08
N ALA A 117 14.89 10.06 0.02
CA ALA A 117 13.78 10.34 -0.89
C ALA A 117 12.46 9.92 -0.27
N PHE A 118 11.43 10.66 -0.61
CA PHE A 118 10.06 10.40 -0.17
C PHE A 118 9.15 10.37 -1.40
N ILE A 119 8.50 9.23 -1.65
CA ILE A 119 7.72 8.98 -2.86
C ILE A 119 6.26 8.75 -2.47
N PHE A 120 5.37 9.47 -3.12
CA PHE A 120 3.92 9.29 -2.94
C PHE A 120 3.19 9.54 -4.26
N GLY A 121 1.99 8.97 -4.38
CA GLY A 121 1.13 9.20 -5.54
C GLY A 121 0.01 10.18 -5.21
N SER A 122 -0.79 10.54 -6.22
CA SER A 122 -1.90 11.49 -6.04
C SER A 122 -3.08 10.88 -5.27
N LEU A 123 -3.27 9.57 -5.31
CA LEU A 123 -4.42 8.91 -4.70
C LEU A 123 -4.47 9.12 -3.18
N ILE A 124 -3.31 9.15 -2.52
CA ILE A 124 -3.25 9.34 -1.07
C ILE A 124 -3.79 10.71 -0.63
N ALA A 125 -3.86 11.67 -1.55
CA ALA A 125 -4.35 13.02 -1.28
C ALA A 125 -5.84 13.20 -1.60
N ARG A 126 -6.56 12.11 -1.91
CA ARG A 126 -8.00 12.20 -2.17
C ARG A 126 -8.78 12.58 -0.92
N SER A 127 -9.88 13.31 -1.08
CA SER A 127 -10.75 13.75 0.00
C SER A 127 -12.07 12.99 0.00
#